data_a6fe694e850695145bfc6b073838be8b
#
_entry.id   a6fe694e850695145bfc6b073838be8b
#
_cell.length_a   1.000
_cell.length_b   1.000
_cell.length_c   1.000
_cell.angle_alpha   90.00
_cell.angle_beta   90.00
_cell.angle_gamma   90.00
#
_symmetry.space_group_name_H-M   'P 1'
#
loop_
_entity.id
_entity.type
_entity.pdbx_description
1 polymer ?
#
loop_
_entity_poly.entity_id
_entity_poly.type
_entity_poly.pdbx_seq_one_letter_code
_entity_poly.pdbx_strand_id
1 'polypeptide(L)'
;MQAKRTIAVDQQPSLHLGVLLLGALLLLAPWTQAAAQAESLPDLAEQVKNSVVNVSTTQTVDVGPAVPFRGGQGSLEEFFNHFFGGMPQTKRETTALGSGFIISKDGLILTNNHVVAQATSIKVILQDGQEYDAATVGVDPQTDLALIQVEPDGTFPSPARLGDSDRLRVGATVMAVGNPFGLGHTVTSGIVSAKGRIIGAGPYDDFLQTDAAINPGNSGGPLFNMDGEVIGINTAIVARGQGIGFAIPVNLAVDLLPQLKSGKVVRGWLGVMIQDVTASL
;
A
#
# COMPACT_ATOMS: atom_id res chain seq x y z
N MET A 1 99.10 -13.60 -39.49
CA MET A 1 97.86 -13.12 -40.14
C MET A 1 96.67 -13.67 -39.41
N GLN A 2 96.06 -12.92 -38.52
CA GLN A 2 94.84 -13.37 -37.77
C GLN A 2 93.72 -12.38 -38.17
N ALA A 3 92.65 -12.91 -38.76
CA ALA A 3 91.49 -12.18 -39.10
C ALA A 3 90.54 -12.05 -37.90
N LYS A 4 90.25 -10.83 -37.48
CA LYS A 4 89.24 -10.52 -36.48
C LYS A 4 87.81 -10.65 -37.09
N ARG A 5 86.98 -11.53 -36.61
CA ARG A 5 85.54 -11.59 -36.89
C ARG A 5 84.81 -10.62 -35.94
N THR A 6 84.17 -9.65 -36.48
CA THR A 6 83.27 -8.73 -35.81
C THR A 6 81.88 -9.40 -35.81
N ILE A 7 81.29 -9.61 -34.62
CA ILE A 7 79.94 -10.10 -34.44
C ILE A 7 79.04 -8.86 -34.37
N ALA A 8 78.12 -8.69 -35.31
CA ALA A 8 77.06 -7.68 -35.26
C ALA A 8 75.94 -8.19 -34.31
N VAL A 9 75.67 -7.44 -33.26
CA VAL A 9 74.53 -7.66 -32.38
C VAL A 9 73.32 -6.93 -33.00
N ASP A 10 72.35 -7.68 -33.46
CA ASP A 10 71.07 -7.20 -33.94
C ASP A 10 70.22 -6.77 -32.74
N GLN A 11 69.98 -5.46 -32.58
CA GLN A 11 69.06 -4.90 -31.58
C GLN A 11 67.65 -4.84 -32.15
N GLN A 12 66.81 -5.81 -31.80
CA GLN A 12 65.38 -5.67 -32.01
C GLN A 12 64.76 -4.84 -30.81
N PRO A 13 64.08 -3.72 -31.10
CA PRO A 13 63.42 -2.95 -30.05
C PRO A 13 62.04 -3.48 -29.71
N SER A 14 61.86 -3.92 -28.46
CA SER A 14 60.75 -3.55 -27.58
C SER A 14 59.31 -3.61 -28.09
N LEU A 15 58.83 -4.78 -28.56
CA LEU A 15 57.40 -5.03 -28.70
C LEU A 15 56.72 -5.37 -27.35
N HIS A 16 57.48 -5.70 -26.30
CA HIS A 16 56.90 -6.12 -25.03
C HIS A 16 56.54 -4.98 -24.07
N LEU A 17 57.02 -3.75 -24.28
CA LEU A 17 56.72 -2.62 -23.41
C LEU A 17 55.33 -2.02 -23.69
N GLY A 18 54.88 -2.11 -24.97
CA GLY A 18 53.55 -1.62 -25.36
C GLY A 18 52.38 -2.47 -24.84
N VAL A 19 52.57 -3.77 -24.75
CA VAL A 19 51.53 -4.68 -24.29
C VAL A 19 51.32 -4.59 -22.74
N LEU A 20 52.39 -4.34 -21.98
CA LEU A 20 52.29 -4.11 -20.55
C LEU A 20 51.65 -2.77 -20.18
N LEU A 21 51.83 -1.73 -20.97
CA LEU A 21 51.19 -0.41 -20.77
C LEU A 21 49.71 -0.42 -21.14
N LEU A 22 49.27 -1.21 -22.14
CA LEU A 22 47.86 -1.34 -22.50
C LEU A 22 47.12 -2.18 -21.46
N GLY A 23 47.76 -3.20 -20.89
CA GLY A 23 47.18 -4.02 -19.81
C GLY A 23 47.00 -3.26 -18.47
N ALA A 24 47.93 -2.34 -18.15
CA ALA A 24 47.84 -1.50 -16.96
C ALA A 24 46.77 -0.41 -17.09
N LEU A 25 46.47 0.07 -18.29
CA LEU A 25 45.42 1.08 -18.51
C LEU A 25 44.00 0.49 -18.38
N LEU A 26 43.83 -0.80 -18.68
CA LEU A 26 42.56 -1.49 -18.52
C LEU A 26 42.23 -1.83 -17.05
N LEU A 27 43.23 -1.90 -16.19
CA LEU A 27 43.04 -2.13 -14.74
C LEU A 27 42.71 -0.85 -13.95
N LEU A 28 42.89 0.34 -14.57
CA LEU A 28 42.56 1.65 -13.97
C LEU A 28 41.23 2.22 -14.45
N ALA A 29 40.45 1.48 -15.24
CA ALA A 29 39.08 1.88 -15.50
C ALA A 29 38.35 1.95 -14.15
N PRO A 30 37.89 3.13 -13.69
CA PRO A 30 37.09 3.17 -12.47
C PRO A 30 35.85 2.32 -12.77
N TRP A 31 35.71 1.25 -12.02
CA TRP A 31 34.42 0.58 -11.90
C TRP A 31 33.48 1.56 -11.20
N THR A 32 32.95 2.51 -11.95
CA THR A 32 31.75 3.20 -11.54
C THR A 32 30.64 2.16 -11.55
N GLN A 33 30.56 1.36 -10.49
CA GLN A 33 29.29 0.83 -10.10
C GLN A 33 28.40 2.07 -9.94
N ALA A 34 27.53 2.30 -10.92
CA ALA A 34 26.34 3.09 -10.67
C ALA A 34 25.61 2.36 -9.54
N ALA A 35 25.91 2.75 -8.29
CA ALA A 35 25.06 2.41 -7.19
C ALA A 35 23.69 2.92 -7.64
N ALA A 36 22.77 2.00 -7.96
CA ALA A 36 21.38 2.36 -8.11
C ALA A 36 21.05 3.09 -6.81
N GLN A 37 20.91 4.42 -6.87
CA GLN A 37 20.51 5.20 -5.73
C GLN A 37 19.18 4.61 -5.30
N ALA A 38 19.15 3.99 -4.11
CA ALA A 38 17.89 3.59 -3.52
C ALA A 38 17.02 4.84 -3.52
N GLU A 39 15.85 4.76 -4.13
CA GLU A 39 14.90 5.88 -4.15
C GLU A 39 14.70 6.36 -2.71
N SER A 40 14.88 7.66 -2.49
CA SER A 40 14.63 8.23 -1.18
C SER A 40 13.11 8.24 -0.90
N LEU A 41 12.71 8.18 0.36
CA LEU A 41 11.29 8.29 0.71
C LEU A 41 10.60 9.53 0.10
N PRO A 42 11.22 10.73 0.06
CA PRO A 42 10.65 11.88 -0.63
C PRO A 42 10.42 11.66 -2.13
N ASP A 43 11.40 11.08 -2.83
CA ASP A 43 11.28 10.83 -4.28
C ASP A 43 10.17 9.80 -4.55
N LEU A 44 10.13 8.75 -3.74
CA LEU A 44 9.07 7.74 -3.81
C LEU A 44 7.68 8.35 -3.56
N ALA A 45 7.54 9.21 -2.55
CA ALA A 45 6.28 9.88 -2.27
C ALA A 45 5.81 10.74 -3.45
N GLU A 46 6.73 11.50 -4.09
CA GLU A 46 6.41 12.29 -5.28
C GLU A 46 5.97 11.40 -6.46
N GLN A 47 6.59 10.26 -6.63
CA GLN A 47 6.28 9.31 -7.72
C GLN A 47 4.89 8.71 -7.58
N VAL A 48 4.49 8.30 -6.35
CA VAL A 48 3.27 7.51 -6.15
C VAL A 48 2.04 8.34 -5.79
N LYS A 49 2.22 9.59 -5.31
CA LYS A 49 1.14 10.42 -4.77
C LYS A 49 -0.05 10.60 -5.71
N ASN A 50 0.19 10.73 -7.03
CA ASN A 50 -0.88 10.97 -7.99
C ASN A 50 -1.85 9.78 -8.13
N SER A 51 -1.43 8.58 -7.74
CA SER A 51 -2.29 7.40 -7.74
C SER A 51 -3.16 7.29 -6.48
N VAL A 52 -2.91 8.14 -5.45
CA VAL A 52 -3.64 8.12 -4.18
C VAL A 52 -4.68 9.24 -4.18
N VAL A 53 -5.90 8.89 -3.81
CA VAL A 53 -7.05 9.78 -3.86
C VAL A 53 -7.70 9.95 -2.49
N ASN A 54 -8.39 11.07 -2.29
CA ASN A 54 -9.35 11.22 -1.20
C ASN A 54 -10.68 10.57 -1.61
N VAL A 55 -11.28 9.85 -0.68
CA VAL A 55 -12.63 9.31 -0.81
C VAL A 55 -13.52 10.00 0.21
N SER A 56 -14.35 10.93 -0.27
CA SER A 56 -15.32 11.69 0.52
C SER A 56 -16.69 11.06 0.37
N THR A 57 -17.34 10.72 1.47
CA THR A 57 -18.67 10.10 1.46
C THR A 57 -19.65 10.93 2.25
N THR A 58 -20.86 11.07 1.74
CA THR A 58 -21.99 11.68 2.45
C THR A 58 -22.89 10.56 2.97
N GLN A 59 -23.25 10.63 4.24
CA GLN A 59 -24.17 9.69 4.89
C GLN A 59 -25.35 10.43 5.47
N THR A 60 -26.55 9.88 5.32
CA THR A 60 -27.73 10.38 6.01
C THR A 60 -27.95 9.53 7.26
N VAL A 61 -27.70 10.08 8.44
CA VAL A 61 -27.92 9.39 9.71
C VAL A 61 -29.31 9.74 10.22
N ASP A 62 -30.20 8.75 10.30
CA ASP A 62 -31.47 8.86 11.03
C ASP A 62 -31.20 8.73 12.53
N VAL A 63 -31.36 9.80 13.26
CA VAL A 63 -31.15 9.81 14.72
C VAL A 63 -32.38 9.23 15.43
N GLY A 64 -32.33 7.95 15.74
CA GLY A 64 -33.18 7.36 16.77
C GLY A 64 -32.73 7.80 18.18
N PRO A 65 -33.60 7.67 19.22
CA PRO A 65 -33.25 8.04 20.59
C PRO A 65 -31.98 7.29 21.04
N ALA A 66 -31.05 8.06 21.63
CA ALA A 66 -29.78 7.52 22.13
C ALA A 66 -29.99 6.32 23.05
N VAL A 67 -29.60 5.13 22.60
CA VAL A 67 -29.54 3.92 23.46
C VAL A 67 -28.22 4.00 24.24
N PRO A 68 -28.25 3.85 25.59
CA PRO A 68 -27.01 3.85 26.38
C PRO A 68 -26.08 2.73 25.93
N PHE A 69 -24.86 3.09 25.62
CA PHE A 69 -23.77 2.21 25.19
C PHE A 69 -23.56 1.07 26.22
N ARG A 70 -23.61 -0.15 25.74
CA ARG A 70 -23.27 -1.35 26.51
C ARG A 70 -22.01 -1.94 25.85
N GLY A 71 -20.86 -1.59 26.42
CA GLY A 71 -19.55 -1.93 25.88
C GLY A 71 -19.34 -3.44 25.68
N GLY A 72 -19.01 -3.80 24.45
CA GLY A 72 -18.44 -5.08 24.08
C GLY A 72 -17.02 -4.83 23.52
N GLN A 73 -16.06 -5.69 23.84
CA GLN A 73 -14.65 -5.47 23.59
C GLN A 73 -14.28 -5.62 22.12
N GLY A 74 -13.75 -4.56 21.51
CA GLY A 74 -12.70 -4.68 20.47
C GLY A 74 -13.14 -4.94 19.04
N SER A 75 -14.36 -4.53 18.60
CA SER A 75 -14.71 -4.63 17.18
C SER A 75 -14.19 -3.44 16.38
N LEU A 76 -13.88 -3.68 15.11
CA LEU A 76 -13.54 -2.64 14.12
C LEU A 76 -14.61 -1.54 14.10
N GLU A 77 -15.86 -1.93 14.29
CA GLU A 77 -17.03 -1.05 14.38
C GLU A 77 -16.99 -0.10 15.60
N GLU A 78 -16.50 -0.57 16.76
CA GLU A 78 -16.24 0.29 17.93
C GLU A 78 -15.15 1.30 17.69
N PHE A 79 -14.09 0.90 17.00
CA PHE A 79 -13.01 1.79 16.59
C PHE A 79 -13.54 2.92 15.71
N PHE A 80 -14.35 2.59 14.69
CA PHE A 80 -14.93 3.60 13.80
C PHE A 80 -15.95 4.49 14.49
N ASN A 81 -16.79 3.93 15.34
CA ASN A 81 -17.75 4.72 16.14
C ASN A 81 -17.04 5.67 17.10
N HIS A 82 -15.89 5.28 17.65
CA HIS A 82 -15.12 6.16 18.55
C HIS A 82 -14.46 7.33 17.81
N PHE A 83 -14.00 7.12 16.58
CA PHE A 83 -13.32 8.17 15.78
C PHE A 83 -14.26 9.00 14.93
N PHE A 84 -15.35 8.42 14.44
CA PHE A 84 -16.27 9.08 13.50
C PHE A 84 -17.67 9.30 14.08
N GLY A 85 -18.03 8.68 15.20
CA GLY A 85 -19.39 8.61 15.76
C GLY A 85 -19.73 9.60 16.90
N GLY A 86 -18.84 10.49 17.25
CA GLY A 86 -19.03 11.32 18.42
C GLY A 86 -19.72 12.64 18.18
N MET A 87 -21.07 12.66 18.03
CA MET A 87 -21.94 13.76 18.56
C MET A 87 -23.42 13.45 18.31
N PRO A 88 -24.34 13.68 19.31
CA PRO A 88 -25.78 13.51 19.13
C PRO A 88 -26.33 14.70 18.35
N GLN A 89 -26.83 14.47 17.14
CA GLN A 89 -27.51 15.52 16.36
C GLN A 89 -28.66 14.96 15.50
N THR A 90 -29.77 15.73 15.48
CA THR A 90 -30.88 15.69 14.53
C THR A 90 -30.38 15.54 13.09
N LYS A 91 -31.12 14.80 12.22
CA LYS A 91 -30.82 14.53 10.80
C LYS A 91 -29.78 15.46 10.22
N ARG A 92 -28.56 14.95 9.98
CA ARG A 92 -27.47 15.71 9.38
C ARG A 92 -26.77 14.84 8.35
N GLU A 93 -26.48 15.43 7.22
CA GLU A 93 -25.50 14.89 6.31
C GLU A 93 -24.13 14.95 7.03
N THR A 94 -23.57 13.79 7.26
CA THR A 94 -22.22 13.67 7.84
C THR A 94 -21.28 13.25 6.73
N THR A 95 -20.19 14.01 6.57
CA THR A 95 -19.15 13.66 5.62
C THR A 95 -18.10 12.80 6.33
N ALA A 96 -17.90 11.59 5.85
CA ALA A 96 -16.78 10.75 6.25
C ALA A 96 -15.67 10.87 5.20
N LEU A 97 -14.42 10.86 5.66
CA LEU A 97 -13.25 11.04 4.83
C LEU A 97 -12.30 9.85 4.99
N GLY A 98 -11.91 9.28 3.88
CA GLY A 98 -10.91 8.23 3.78
C GLY A 98 -10.01 8.44 2.58
N SER A 99 -9.21 7.46 2.29
CA SER A 99 -8.35 7.41 1.12
C SER A 99 -8.68 6.22 0.24
N GLY A 100 -8.18 6.25 -0.98
CA GLY A 100 -8.18 5.15 -1.91
C GLY A 100 -6.99 5.26 -2.85
N PHE A 101 -6.86 4.32 -3.75
CA PHE A 101 -5.85 4.39 -4.80
C PHE A 101 -6.36 3.79 -6.11
N ILE A 102 -5.94 4.41 -7.20
CA ILE A 102 -6.32 4.04 -8.56
C ILE A 102 -5.64 2.73 -8.93
N ILE A 103 -6.39 1.75 -9.42
CA ILE A 103 -5.87 0.43 -9.85
C ILE A 103 -6.03 0.18 -11.35
N SER A 104 -6.79 1.01 -12.06
CA SER A 104 -6.91 0.89 -13.52
C SER A 104 -7.11 2.26 -14.17
N LYS A 105 -6.76 2.34 -15.46
CA LYS A 105 -7.04 3.54 -16.27
C LYS A 105 -8.52 3.77 -16.54
N ASP A 106 -9.35 2.75 -16.32
CA ASP A 106 -10.80 2.83 -16.47
C ASP A 106 -11.49 3.40 -15.23
N GLY A 107 -10.73 3.99 -14.29
CA GLY A 107 -11.26 4.66 -13.13
C GLY A 107 -11.62 3.73 -11.95
N LEU A 108 -11.11 2.49 -11.93
CA LEU A 108 -11.29 1.62 -10.76
C LEU A 108 -10.34 2.04 -9.63
N ILE A 109 -10.90 2.12 -8.42
CA ILE A 109 -10.21 2.57 -7.21
C ILE A 109 -10.50 1.56 -6.10
N LEU A 110 -9.45 1.09 -5.42
CA LEU A 110 -9.55 0.31 -4.19
C LEU A 110 -9.56 1.23 -2.97
N THR A 111 -10.40 0.87 -2.01
CA THR A 111 -10.51 1.51 -0.69
C THR A 111 -11.01 0.49 0.34
N ASN A 112 -11.26 0.91 1.57
CA ASN A 112 -11.91 0.06 2.57
C ASN A 112 -13.44 0.10 2.43
N ASN A 113 -14.08 -1.01 2.80
CA ASN A 113 -15.53 -1.09 2.86
C ASN A 113 -16.12 -0.07 3.84
N HIS A 114 -15.54 0.06 5.03
CA HIS A 114 -16.05 0.99 6.05
C HIS A 114 -16.01 2.46 5.60
N VAL A 115 -15.15 2.83 4.65
CA VAL A 115 -15.09 4.20 4.08
C VAL A 115 -16.33 4.48 3.24
N VAL A 116 -16.85 3.48 2.51
CA VAL A 116 -17.98 3.65 1.57
C VAL A 116 -19.28 3.04 2.06
N ALA A 117 -19.25 2.27 3.15
CA ALA A 117 -20.45 1.68 3.73
C ALA A 117 -21.43 2.78 4.16
N GLN A 118 -22.72 2.57 3.86
CA GLN A 118 -23.81 3.51 4.18
C GLN A 118 -23.71 4.88 3.46
N ALA A 119 -22.78 5.06 2.51
CA ALA A 119 -22.69 6.29 1.74
C ALA A 119 -23.91 6.45 0.83
N THR A 120 -24.54 7.63 0.88
CA THR A 120 -25.58 8.05 -0.07
C THR A 120 -24.98 8.65 -1.33
N SER A 121 -23.77 9.21 -1.22
CA SER A 121 -22.95 9.66 -2.35
C SER A 121 -21.47 9.48 -2.03
N ILE A 122 -20.67 9.22 -3.06
CA ILE A 122 -19.23 9.06 -2.97
C ILE A 122 -18.60 10.03 -3.97
N LYS A 123 -17.65 10.81 -3.50
CA LYS A 123 -16.80 11.68 -4.33
C LYS A 123 -15.36 11.27 -4.18
N VAL A 124 -14.65 11.23 -5.28
CA VAL A 124 -13.21 11.02 -5.35
C VAL A 124 -12.57 12.35 -5.68
N ILE A 125 -11.60 12.78 -4.86
CA ILE A 125 -10.87 14.03 -5.05
C ILE A 125 -9.41 13.69 -5.31
N LEU A 126 -8.91 14.11 -6.47
CA LEU A 126 -7.52 13.93 -6.86
C LEU A 126 -6.60 14.93 -6.15
N GLN A 127 -5.29 14.76 -6.33
CA GLN A 127 -4.30 15.66 -5.73
C GLN A 127 -4.40 17.11 -6.23
N ASP A 128 -4.78 17.31 -7.49
CA ASP A 128 -4.93 18.63 -8.10
C ASP A 128 -6.28 19.32 -7.76
N GLY A 129 -7.11 18.64 -6.94
CA GLY A 129 -8.43 19.12 -6.53
C GLY A 129 -9.55 18.78 -7.50
N GLN A 130 -9.28 18.04 -8.59
CA GLN A 130 -10.34 17.57 -9.48
C GLN A 130 -11.23 16.56 -8.77
N GLU A 131 -12.55 16.73 -8.89
CA GLU A 131 -13.57 15.89 -8.24
C GLU A 131 -14.28 15.02 -9.26
N TYR A 132 -14.52 13.76 -8.90
CA TYR A 132 -15.32 12.81 -9.66
C TYR A 132 -16.40 12.21 -8.77
N ASP A 133 -17.61 12.07 -9.30
CA ASP A 133 -18.62 11.24 -8.67
C ASP A 133 -18.26 9.77 -8.87
N ALA A 134 -18.37 8.98 -7.80
CA ALA A 134 -18.00 7.58 -7.83
C ALA A 134 -19.21 6.68 -7.52
N ALA A 135 -19.22 5.50 -8.16
CA ALA A 135 -20.17 4.44 -7.88
C ALA A 135 -19.47 3.26 -7.21
N THR A 136 -20.15 2.61 -6.26
CA THR A 136 -19.70 1.36 -5.69
C THR A 136 -19.86 0.24 -6.72
N VAL A 137 -18.75 -0.45 -7.04
CA VAL A 137 -18.74 -1.62 -7.94
C VAL A 137 -18.99 -2.89 -7.13
N GLY A 138 -18.28 -3.07 -6.02
CA GLY A 138 -18.46 -4.19 -5.13
C GLY A 138 -17.79 -3.97 -3.78
N VAL A 139 -18.32 -4.65 -2.78
CA VAL A 139 -17.85 -4.56 -1.40
C VAL A 139 -17.69 -5.94 -0.77
N ASP A 140 -16.77 -6.04 0.15
CA ASP A 140 -16.59 -7.18 1.02
C ASP A 140 -16.42 -6.74 2.48
N PRO A 141 -17.50 -6.72 3.26
CA PRO A 141 -17.44 -6.33 4.67
C PRO A 141 -16.55 -7.24 5.52
N GLN A 142 -16.33 -8.50 5.10
CA GLN A 142 -15.59 -9.47 5.91
C GLN A 142 -14.07 -9.28 5.82
N THR A 143 -13.58 -8.70 4.75
CA THR A 143 -12.17 -8.31 4.57
C THR A 143 -11.97 -6.80 4.63
N ASP A 144 -13.04 -6.04 4.81
CA ASP A 144 -13.05 -4.58 4.79
C ASP A 144 -12.52 -3.98 3.46
N LEU A 145 -12.81 -4.63 2.33
CA LEU A 145 -12.42 -4.16 0.99
C LEU A 145 -13.62 -3.61 0.23
N ALA A 146 -13.39 -2.55 -0.53
CA ALA A 146 -14.34 -2.00 -1.48
C ALA A 146 -13.66 -1.62 -2.80
N LEU A 147 -14.39 -1.80 -3.88
CA LEU A 147 -14.05 -1.35 -5.22
C LEU A 147 -15.07 -0.30 -5.64
N ILE A 148 -14.61 0.89 -5.95
CA ILE A 148 -15.41 1.97 -6.50
C ILE A 148 -14.93 2.34 -7.89
N GLN A 149 -15.75 3.01 -8.67
CA GLN A 149 -15.43 3.44 -10.02
C GLN A 149 -15.86 4.87 -10.24
N VAL A 150 -15.01 5.62 -10.91
CA VAL A 150 -15.29 6.93 -11.49
C VAL A 150 -15.33 6.85 -13.01
N GLU A 151 -15.90 7.85 -13.67
CA GLU A 151 -15.75 8.03 -15.12
C GLU A 151 -14.54 8.92 -15.39
N PRO A 152 -13.39 8.33 -15.79
CA PRO A 152 -12.16 9.10 -15.95
C PRO A 152 -12.20 9.93 -17.23
N ASP A 153 -11.57 11.08 -17.21
CA ASP A 153 -11.27 11.89 -18.39
C ASP A 153 -9.83 11.69 -18.90
N GLY A 154 -9.43 12.44 -19.91
CA GLY A 154 -8.10 12.33 -20.53
C GLY A 154 -6.93 12.74 -19.62
N THR A 155 -7.19 13.34 -18.46
CA THR A 155 -6.20 13.82 -17.49
C THR A 155 -6.09 12.91 -16.26
N PHE A 156 -6.87 11.83 -16.21
CA PHE A 156 -6.92 10.90 -15.06
C PHE A 156 -5.54 10.25 -14.78
N PRO A 157 -5.10 10.21 -13.50
CA PRO A 157 -3.76 9.74 -13.16
C PRO A 157 -3.52 8.27 -13.49
N SER A 158 -2.23 7.93 -13.62
CA SER A 158 -1.82 6.53 -13.82
C SER A 158 -2.11 5.69 -12.57
N PRO A 159 -2.51 4.41 -12.76
CA PRO A 159 -2.74 3.49 -11.65
C PRO A 159 -1.47 3.24 -10.84
N ALA A 160 -1.66 2.96 -9.54
CA ALA A 160 -0.62 2.41 -8.68
C ALA A 160 -0.20 1.01 -9.17
N ARG A 161 1.07 0.68 -9.01
CA ARG A 161 1.56 -0.68 -9.26
C ARG A 161 1.24 -1.55 -8.06
N LEU A 162 0.58 -2.69 -8.30
CA LEU A 162 0.33 -3.68 -7.27
C LEU A 162 1.57 -4.58 -7.16
N GLY A 163 2.07 -4.76 -5.93
CA GLY A 163 3.20 -5.62 -5.62
C GLY A 163 2.77 -7.01 -5.18
N ASP A 164 3.63 -7.65 -4.40
CA ASP A 164 3.41 -9.00 -3.86
C ASP A 164 3.63 -9.01 -2.34
N SER A 165 2.52 -9.07 -1.58
CA SER A 165 2.56 -9.06 -0.11
C SER A 165 3.13 -10.36 0.48
N ASP A 166 3.12 -11.49 -0.26
CA ASP A 166 3.66 -12.76 0.24
C ASP A 166 5.18 -12.74 0.29
N ARG A 167 5.81 -12.01 -0.63
CA ARG A 167 7.27 -11.85 -0.70
C ARG A 167 7.83 -10.86 0.32
N LEU A 168 6.98 -10.08 0.99
CA LEU A 168 7.41 -9.15 2.02
C LEU A 168 8.09 -9.86 3.19
N ARG A 169 9.15 -9.25 3.67
CA ARG A 169 9.85 -9.70 4.88
C ARG A 169 9.58 -8.74 6.04
N VAL A 170 9.47 -9.29 7.23
CA VAL A 170 9.49 -8.48 8.47
C VAL A 170 10.79 -7.66 8.52
N GLY A 171 10.68 -6.39 8.88
CA GLY A 171 11.76 -5.42 8.84
C GLY A 171 11.90 -4.65 7.51
N ALA A 172 11.14 -5.01 6.46
CA ALA A 172 11.12 -4.24 5.22
C ALA A 172 10.55 -2.84 5.45
N THR A 173 11.20 -1.81 4.91
CA THR A 173 10.71 -0.42 4.96
C THR A 173 9.44 -0.28 4.13
N VAL A 174 8.47 0.44 4.69
CA VAL A 174 7.18 0.72 4.06
C VAL A 174 6.78 2.18 4.25
N MET A 175 5.92 2.64 3.35
CA MET A 175 5.40 3.99 3.34
C MET A 175 3.87 3.95 3.20
N ALA A 176 3.15 4.45 4.20
CA ALA A 176 1.71 4.62 4.12
C ALA A 176 1.39 6.02 3.57
N VAL A 177 0.50 6.08 2.59
CA VAL A 177 0.07 7.33 1.97
C VAL A 177 -1.45 7.43 2.07
N GLY A 178 -1.92 8.62 2.41
CA GLY A 178 -3.33 8.97 2.40
C GLY A 178 -3.54 10.38 1.93
N ASN A 179 -4.79 10.72 1.64
CA ASN A 179 -5.22 12.07 1.28
C ASN A 179 -6.46 12.48 2.10
N PRO A 180 -6.30 12.66 3.44
CA PRO A 180 -7.43 12.73 4.37
C PRO A 180 -8.41 13.90 4.16
N PHE A 181 -8.05 14.94 3.47
CA PHE A 181 -8.92 16.11 3.30
C PHE A 181 -8.93 16.65 1.88
N GLY A 182 -8.31 15.95 0.93
CA GLY A 182 -8.10 16.50 -0.42
C GLY A 182 -7.19 17.72 -0.47
N LEU A 183 -6.63 18.12 0.68
CA LEU A 183 -5.79 19.32 0.81
C LEU A 183 -4.29 19.02 0.63
N GLY A 184 -3.95 17.75 0.40
CA GLY A 184 -2.58 17.27 0.25
C GLY A 184 -2.38 15.90 0.87
N HIS A 185 -1.37 15.17 0.39
CA HIS A 185 -1.07 13.84 0.87
C HIS A 185 -0.41 13.86 2.25
N THR A 186 -0.84 12.95 3.11
CA THR A 186 -0.14 12.61 4.34
C THR A 186 0.69 11.36 4.09
N VAL A 187 1.98 11.45 4.35
CA VAL A 187 2.94 10.36 4.20
C VAL A 187 3.50 10.00 5.55
N THR A 188 3.45 8.72 5.89
CA THR A 188 4.12 8.16 7.08
C THR A 188 4.98 6.98 6.65
N SER A 189 6.06 6.71 7.37
CA SER A 189 6.96 5.60 7.06
C SER A 189 7.27 4.79 8.31
N GLY A 190 7.61 3.54 8.09
CA GLY A 190 7.96 2.58 9.11
C GLY A 190 8.45 1.28 8.49
N ILE A 191 8.26 0.17 9.18
CA ILE A 191 8.61 -1.16 8.72
C ILE A 191 7.43 -2.12 8.80
N VAL A 192 7.52 -3.22 8.09
CA VAL A 192 6.66 -4.39 8.35
C VAL A 192 7.08 -5.00 9.69
N SER A 193 6.26 -4.85 10.72
CA SER A 193 6.54 -5.36 12.07
C SER A 193 6.19 -6.84 12.21
N ALA A 194 5.15 -7.31 11.53
CA ALA A 194 4.71 -8.71 11.50
C ALA A 194 3.79 -8.97 10.30
N LYS A 195 3.52 -10.26 10.01
CA LYS A 195 2.57 -10.72 9.00
C LYS A 195 1.60 -11.73 9.65
N GLY A 196 0.44 -11.94 9.04
CA GLY A 196 -0.52 -12.95 9.50
C GLY A 196 -1.16 -12.60 10.84
N ARG A 197 -1.42 -11.32 11.09
CA ARG A 197 -2.02 -10.91 12.38
C ARG A 197 -3.52 -11.12 12.38
N ILE A 198 -3.98 -11.82 13.42
CA ILE A 198 -5.39 -12.00 13.75
C ILE A 198 -5.69 -11.02 14.89
N ILE A 199 -6.55 -10.02 14.64
CA ILE A 199 -6.86 -8.95 15.59
C ILE A 199 -8.30 -8.98 16.08
N GLY A 200 -9.11 -9.95 15.60
CA GLY A 200 -10.51 -10.10 15.94
C GLY A 200 -11.43 -9.14 15.18
N ALA A 201 -10.97 -8.59 14.06
CA ALA A 201 -11.77 -7.72 13.21
C ALA A 201 -12.77 -8.51 12.35
N GLY A 202 -12.43 -9.75 12.00
CA GLY A 202 -13.27 -10.61 11.19
C GLY A 202 -12.74 -12.04 11.04
N PRO A 203 -13.52 -12.92 10.40
CA PRO A 203 -13.14 -14.32 10.21
C PRO A 203 -12.00 -14.52 9.19
N TYR A 204 -11.64 -13.49 8.45
CA TYR A 204 -10.59 -13.50 7.42
C TYR A 204 -9.42 -12.59 7.79
N ASP A 205 -9.19 -12.42 9.10
CA ASP A 205 -8.04 -11.67 9.59
C ASP A 205 -6.73 -12.28 9.11
N ASP A 206 -5.96 -11.53 8.35
CA ASP A 206 -4.61 -11.85 7.88
C ASP A 206 -3.85 -10.53 7.65
N PHE A 207 -3.64 -9.74 8.71
CA PHE A 207 -3.11 -8.39 8.53
C PHE A 207 -1.58 -8.34 8.49
N LEU A 208 -1.07 -7.40 7.69
CA LEU A 208 0.28 -6.87 7.84
C LEU A 208 0.27 -5.89 9.02
N GLN A 209 1.20 -6.05 9.95
CA GLN A 209 1.43 -5.09 11.02
C GLN A 209 2.58 -4.16 10.64
N THR A 210 2.42 -2.87 10.88
CA THR A 210 3.45 -1.84 10.65
C THR A 210 3.49 -0.84 11.81
N ASP A 211 4.64 -0.22 12.01
CA ASP A 211 4.81 0.93 12.89
C ASP A 211 4.74 2.28 12.14
N ALA A 212 4.57 2.25 10.81
CA ALA A 212 4.14 3.42 10.07
C ALA A 212 2.83 3.94 10.68
N ALA A 213 2.74 5.24 10.96
CA ALA A 213 1.58 5.79 11.63
C ALA A 213 0.34 5.69 10.73
N ILE A 214 -0.62 4.86 11.13
CA ILE A 214 -1.95 4.77 10.53
C ILE A 214 -2.89 5.65 11.37
N ASN A 215 -3.58 6.58 10.73
CA ASN A 215 -4.47 7.54 11.38
C ASN A 215 -5.76 7.68 10.58
N PRO A 216 -6.83 8.21 11.20
CA PRO A 216 -8.03 8.59 10.45
C PRO A 216 -7.67 9.44 9.23
N GLY A 217 -8.12 8.99 8.06
CA GLY A 217 -7.86 9.64 6.78
C GLY A 217 -6.86 8.91 5.87
N ASN A 218 -5.92 8.10 6.37
CA ASN A 218 -5.14 7.23 5.49
C ASN A 218 -5.72 5.81 5.34
N SER A 219 -6.80 5.49 6.08
CA SER A 219 -7.57 4.26 5.88
C SER A 219 -8.12 4.17 4.47
N GLY A 220 -7.99 3.01 3.83
CA GLY A 220 -8.28 2.77 2.42
C GLY A 220 -7.17 3.17 1.46
N GLY A 221 -6.21 3.97 1.91
CA GLY A 221 -5.02 4.31 1.15
C GLY A 221 -3.99 3.18 1.10
N PRO A 222 -3.00 3.28 0.19
CA PRO A 222 -2.01 2.24 -0.01
C PRO A 222 -0.90 2.26 1.04
N LEU A 223 -0.37 1.07 1.32
CA LEU A 223 0.94 0.85 1.94
C LEU A 223 1.91 0.44 0.83
N PHE A 224 2.95 1.23 0.60
CA PHE A 224 3.96 1.01 -0.45
C PHE A 224 5.21 0.35 0.10
N ASN A 225 5.88 -0.47 -0.71
CA ASN A 225 7.28 -0.84 -0.53
C ASN A 225 8.21 0.26 -1.11
N MET A 226 9.54 0.07 -0.98
CA MET A 226 10.53 1.01 -1.50
C MET A 226 10.67 0.98 -3.03
N ASP A 227 10.03 0.04 -3.72
CA ASP A 227 9.96 -0.04 -5.18
C ASP A 227 8.72 0.70 -5.75
N GLY A 228 7.94 1.38 -4.89
CA GLY A 228 6.70 2.07 -5.27
C GLY A 228 5.56 1.15 -5.64
N GLU A 229 5.53 -0.05 -5.09
CA GLU A 229 4.47 -1.01 -5.29
C GLU A 229 3.59 -1.09 -4.06
N VAL A 230 2.27 -1.15 -4.26
CA VAL A 230 1.30 -1.34 -3.18
C VAL A 230 1.41 -2.77 -2.66
N ILE A 231 1.71 -2.90 -1.37
CA ILE A 231 1.82 -4.20 -0.70
C ILE A 231 0.72 -4.41 0.34
N GLY A 232 -0.07 -3.39 0.61
CA GLY A 232 -1.20 -3.47 1.52
C GLY A 232 -2.15 -2.27 1.40
N ILE A 233 -3.33 -2.41 2.00
CA ILE A 233 -4.35 -1.38 2.12
C ILE A 233 -4.46 -1.01 3.60
N ASN A 234 -4.14 0.23 3.95
CA ASN A 234 -4.21 0.71 5.34
C ASN A 234 -5.64 0.61 5.86
N THR A 235 -5.86 0.06 7.06
CA THR A 235 -7.23 -0.13 7.53
C THR A 235 -7.44 0.24 9.00
N ALA A 236 -6.65 -0.28 9.91
CA ALA A 236 -6.96 -0.18 11.33
C ALA A 236 -5.74 0.14 12.19
N ILE A 237 -6.01 0.64 13.40
CA ILE A 237 -5.04 0.78 14.48
C ILE A 237 -5.58 0.10 15.74
N VAL A 238 -4.69 -0.31 16.64
CA VAL A 238 -5.06 -0.67 18.01
C VAL A 238 -5.11 0.61 18.82
N ALA A 239 -6.30 1.03 19.24
CA ALA A 239 -6.52 2.29 19.96
C ALA A 239 -5.71 2.42 21.28
N ARG A 240 -5.19 1.32 21.82
CA ARG A 240 -4.39 1.29 23.07
C ARG A 240 -2.88 1.10 22.82
N GLY A 241 -2.42 1.01 21.54
CA GLY A 241 -1.02 0.78 21.21
C GLY A 241 -0.48 1.88 20.29
N GLN A 242 0.51 2.64 20.74
CA GLN A 242 1.25 3.56 19.84
C GLN A 242 2.17 2.75 18.92
N GLY A 243 2.22 3.11 17.63
CA GLY A 243 3.09 2.45 16.67
C GLY A 243 2.61 1.05 16.25
N ILE A 244 1.29 0.79 16.32
CA ILE A 244 0.70 -0.47 15.86
C ILE A 244 -0.40 -0.13 14.85
N GLY A 245 -0.06 -0.19 13.58
CA GLY A 245 -0.95 -0.07 12.45
C GLY A 245 -1.14 -1.41 11.74
N PHE A 246 -2.26 -1.57 11.06
CA PHE A 246 -2.60 -2.75 10.27
C PHE A 246 -2.99 -2.38 8.86
N ALA A 247 -2.57 -3.23 7.92
CA ALA A 247 -2.95 -3.14 6.52
C ALA A 247 -3.40 -4.51 6.01
N ILE A 248 -4.41 -4.52 5.15
CA ILE A 248 -4.87 -5.70 4.44
C ILE A 248 -3.82 -6.03 3.38
N PRO A 249 -3.32 -7.29 3.28
CA PRO A 249 -2.36 -7.68 2.24
C PRO A 249 -2.91 -7.43 0.84
N VAL A 250 -2.07 -6.91 -0.07
CA VAL A 250 -2.52 -6.61 -1.44
C VAL A 250 -2.90 -7.88 -2.20
N ASN A 251 -2.25 -9.03 -1.95
CA ASN A 251 -2.58 -10.29 -2.61
C ASN A 251 -4.04 -10.71 -2.30
N LEU A 252 -4.51 -10.51 -1.06
CA LEU A 252 -5.91 -10.76 -0.72
C LEU A 252 -6.86 -9.88 -1.55
N ALA A 253 -6.52 -8.60 -1.73
CA ALA A 253 -7.32 -7.71 -2.57
C ALA A 253 -7.29 -8.16 -4.04
N VAL A 254 -6.13 -8.54 -4.57
CA VAL A 254 -5.97 -9.04 -5.95
C VAL A 254 -6.81 -10.29 -6.18
N ASP A 255 -6.80 -11.25 -5.26
CA ASP A 255 -7.59 -12.48 -5.34
C ASP A 255 -9.11 -12.21 -5.33
N LEU A 256 -9.54 -11.18 -4.61
CA LEU A 256 -10.95 -10.79 -4.53
C LEU A 256 -11.40 -9.86 -5.66
N LEU A 257 -10.49 -9.22 -6.41
CA LEU A 257 -10.83 -8.29 -7.49
C LEU A 257 -11.84 -8.84 -8.51
N PRO A 258 -11.74 -10.11 -9.01
CA PRO A 258 -12.74 -10.64 -9.94
C PRO A 258 -14.14 -10.67 -9.34
N GLN A 259 -14.27 -10.99 -8.06
CA GLN A 259 -15.55 -11.05 -7.37
C GLN A 259 -16.07 -9.63 -7.04
N LEU A 260 -15.21 -8.72 -6.59
CA LEU A 260 -15.57 -7.32 -6.37
C LEU A 260 -16.07 -6.67 -7.67
N LYS A 261 -15.43 -6.95 -8.81
CA LYS A 261 -15.89 -6.48 -10.13
C LYS A 261 -17.24 -7.05 -10.53
N SER A 262 -17.60 -8.24 -10.04
CA SER A 262 -18.94 -8.83 -10.27
C SER A 262 -20.01 -8.31 -9.31
N GLY A 263 -19.62 -7.43 -8.37
CA GLY A 263 -20.50 -6.81 -7.39
C GLY A 263 -20.71 -7.60 -6.11
N LYS A 264 -20.28 -8.87 -6.05
CA LYS A 264 -20.53 -9.73 -4.90
C LYS A 264 -19.39 -10.71 -4.64
N VAL A 265 -18.89 -10.73 -3.41
CA VAL A 265 -17.98 -11.76 -2.93
C VAL A 265 -18.78 -12.94 -2.39
N VAL A 266 -18.55 -14.13 -2.98
CA VAL A 266 -19.21 -15.38 -2.61
C VAL A 266 -18.19 -16.27 -1.88
N ARG A 267 -18.58 -16.74 -0.69
CA ARG A 267 -17.77 -17.66 0.12
C ARG A 267 -18.50 -18.98 0.33
N GLY A 268 -17.74 -20.06 0.21
CA GLY A 268 -18.25 -21.39 0.54
C GLY A 268 -18.28 -21.58 2.06
N TRP A 269 -19.25 -22.37 2.55
CA TRP A 269 -19.31 -22.83 3.92
C TRP A 269 -18.99 -24.33 3.98
N LEU A 270 -17.97 -24.71 4.73
CA LEU A 270 -17.55 -26.12 4.84
C LEU A 270 -18.33 -26.90 5.92
N GLY A 271 -18.94 -26.22 6.88
CA GLY A 271 -19.79 -26.86 7.92
C GLY A 271 -19.01 -27.79 8.85
N VAL A 272 -17.77 -27.48 9.19
CA VAL A 272 -16.93 -28.26 10.12
C VAL A 272 -16.78 -27.55 11.45
N MET A 273 -16.64 -28.32 12.53
CA MET A 273 -16.19 -27.83 13.82
C MET A 273 -14.74 -28.26 14.03
N ILE A 274 -13.90 -27.34 14.45
CA ILE A 274 -12.51 -27.59 14.85
C ILE A 274 -12.40 -27.51 16.36
N GLN A 275 -11.59 -28.40 16.93
CA GLN A 275 -11.22 -28.36 18.34
C GLN A 275 -9.72 -28.61 18.48
N ASP A 276 -9.16 -28.12 19.58
CA ASP A 276 -7.76 -28.36 19.89
C ASP A 276 -7.50 -29.85 20.10
N VAL A 277 -6.37 -30.35 19.56
CA VAL A 277 -5.92 -31.72 19.82
C VAL A 277 -5.37 -31.76 21.24
N THR A 278 -6.08 -32.45 22.12
CA THR A 278 -5.61 -32.67 23.48
C THR A 278 -4.93 -34.04 23.61
N ALA A 279 -4.18 -34.26 24.70
CA ALA A 279 -3.49 -35.53 24.93
C ALA A 279 -4.47 -36.72 25.14
N SER A 280 -5.77 -36.46 25.18
CA SER A 280 -6.83 -37.48 25.33
C SER A 280 -7.56 -37.80 24.02
N LEU A 281 -7.13 -37.21 22.91
CA LEU A 281 -7.50 -37.53 21.53
C LEU A 281 -6.35 -38.26 20.85
#